data_4543400b0559dc55c1a2685969cd6a06
#
_entry.id   4543400b0559dc55c1a2685969cd6a06
#
_cell.length_a   1.000
_cell.length_b   1.000
_cell.length_c   1.000
_cell.angle_alpha   90.00
_cell.angle_beta   90.00
_cell.angle_gamma   90.00
#
_symmetry.space_group_name_H-M   'P 1'
#
loop_
_entity.id
_entity.type
_entity.pdbx_description
1 polymer ?
#
loop_
_entity_poly.entity_id
_entity_poly.type
_entity_poly.pdbx_seq_one_letter_code
_entity_poly.pdbx_strand_id
1 'polypeptide(L)'
;MSAELNREKPVVRLRAFRAVNDPDSCELFVQGHTKVLTSIGITKVTSSKHEWMSNPAAFVLIVESLDRTHVYGGARVNVAGGSQLLPIEEATGMLDDKIYNLVKTYAQEGTGEICGLWNSREIAGYGIGSIFLTRAAVAISSQIGLTSLFALCAPYTVSMAQLVGYELEPSIGNNGTFYYPKLDLIATAMLLKDVTTLSKAAYEDKEAILSLRENPNIIKTENLRNKKIEIHYNTGIPNLSEWSLKETINHSQNLKYPNPNTYGTKINFL
;
A
#
# COMPACT_ATOMS: atom_id res chain seq x y z
N MET A 1 14.85 -10.32 -19.48
CA MET A 1 13.57 -9.64 -19.83
C MET A 1 12.63 -10.71 -20.33
N SER A 2 11.45 -10.88 -19.72
CA SER A 2 10.51 -11.91 -20.19
C SER A 2 10.00 -11.58 -21.60
N ALA A 3 9.63 -12.59 -22.36
CA ALA A 3 9.11 -12.43 -23.73
C ALA A 3 7.86 -11.54 -23.80
N GLU A 4 7.13 -11.43 -22.68
CA GLU A 4 5.90 -10.63 -22.59
C GLU A 4 6.15 -9.12 -22.60
N LEU A 5 7.29 -8.65 -22.07
CA LEU A 5 7.64 -7.23 -22.06
C LEU A 5 8.24 -6.72 -23.37
N ASN A 6 8.64 -7.62 -24.26
CA ASN A 6 9.16 -7.27 -25.58
C ASN A 6 8.06 -7.07 -26.64
N ARG A 7 6.78 -7.18 -26.27
CA ARG A 7 5.65 -6.95 -27.17
C ARG A 7 5.37 -5.45 -27.29
N GLU A 8 4.78 -5.04 -28.39
CA GLU A 8 4.26 -3.69 -28.60
C GLU A 8 3.28 -3.28 -27.50
N LYS A 9 2.54 -4.24 -26.95
CA LYS A 9 1.66 -4.12 -25.77
C LYS A 9 2.08 -5.19 -24.76
N PRO A 10 2.82 -4.84 -23.68
CA PRO A 10 3.16 -5.78 -22.62
C PRO A 10 1.91 -6.38 -21.96
N VAL A 11 2.02 -7.63 -21.49
CA VAL A 11 0.96 -8.34 -20.77
C VAL A 11 1.48 -8.73 -19.40
N VAL A 12 0.70 -8.43 -18.35
CA VAL A 12 1.03 -8.75 -16.97
C VAL A 12 -0.20 -9.24 -16.21
N ARG A 13 0.02 -9.94 -15.09
CA ARG A 13 -1.02 -10.25 -14.11
C ARG A 13 -0.87 -9.34 -12.90
N LEU A 14 -1.98 -8.80 -12.39
CA LEU A 14 -2.05 -8.11 -11.12
C LEU A 14 -2.93 -8.95 -10.18
N ARG A 15 -2.32 -9.48 -9.13
CA ARG A 15 -2.95 -10.43 -8.21
C ARG A 15 -2.97 -9.90 -6.80
N ALA A 16 -4.09 -10.16 -6.06
CA ALA A 16 -4.22 -9.84 -4.64
C ALA A 16 -4.37 -11.12 -3.81
N PHE A 17 -3.76 -11.14 -2.62
CA PHE A 17 -3.85 -12.25 -1.68
C PHE A 17 -3.52 -11.80 -0.25
N ARG A 18 -3.87 -12.62 0.75
CA ARG A 18 -3.49 -12.42 2.14
C ARG A 18 -2.06 -12.93 2.34
N ALA A 19 -1.20 -12.15 3.00
CA ALA A 19 0.23 -12.46 3.12
C ALA A 19 0.52 -13.87 3.64
N VAL A 20 -0.19 -14.30 4.68
CA VAL A 20 -0.02 -15.61 5.31
C VAL A 20 -0.39 -16.79 4.40
N ASN A 21 -1.11 -16.55 3.30
CA ASN A 21 -1.58 -17.60 2.40
C ASN A 21 -0.62 -17.85 1.22
N ASP A 22 0.36 -16.98 0.99
CA ASP A 22 1.33 -17.11 -0.12
C ASP A 22 2.70 -16.52 0.26
N PRO A 23 3.45 -17.18 1.17
CA PRO A 23 4.74 -16.69 1.64
C PRO A 23 5.79 -16.62 0.53
N ASP A 24 5.75 -17.51 -0.47
CA ASP A 24 6.71 -17.50 -1.58
C ASP A 24 6.57 -16.23 -2.43
N SER A 25 5.34 -15.80 -2.71
CA SER A 25 5.09 -14.54 -3.41
C SER A 25 5.45 -13.32 -2.55
N CYS A 26 5.30 -13.40 -1.23
CA CYS A 26 5.76 -12.36 -0.32
C CYS A 26 7.29 -12.19 -0.36
N GLU A 27 8.04 -13.29 -0.43
CA GLU A 27 9.49 -13.26 -0.55
C GLU A 27 9.93 -12.60 -1.87
N LEU A 28 9.29 -12.92 -2.99
CA LEU A 28 9.55 -12.26 -4.27
C LEU A 28 9.23 -10.76 -4.24
N PHE A 29 8.14 -10.38 -3.54
CA PHE A 29 7.83 -8.98 -3.29
C PHE A 29 8.96 -8.27 -2.55
N VAL A 30 9.44 -8.86 -1.45
CA VAL A 30 10.52 -8.28 -0.62
C VAL A 30 11.79 -8.10 -1.42
N GLN A 31 12.19 -9.13 -2.18
CA GLN A 31 13.39 -9.07 -3.02
C GLN A 31 13.30 -7.96 -4.06
N GLY A 32 12.18 -7.84 -4.77
CA GLY A 32 11.94 -6.80 -5.76
C GLY A 32 11.93 -5.39 -5.14
N HIS A 33 11.22 -5.21 -4.05
CA HIS A 33 11.13 -3.95 -3.31
C HIS A 33 12.50 -3.49 -2.81
N THR A 34 13.25 -4.39 -2.17
CA THR A 34 14.60 -4.10 -1.67
C THR A 34 15.54 -3.69 -2.81
N LYS A 35 15.50 -4.41 -3.93
CA LYS A 35 16.31 -4.07 -5.12
C LYS A 35 16.02 -2.65 -5.63
N VAL A 36 14.75 -2.25 -5.67
CA VAL A 36 14.35 -0.89 -6.10
C VAL A 36 14.82 0.14 -5.10
N LEU A 37 14.56 -0.03 -3.80
CA LEU A 37 14.99 0.91 -2.76
C LEU A 37 16.51 1.11 -2.75
N THR A 38 17.28 0.02 -2.83
CA THR A 38 18.75 0.07 -2.90
C THR A 38 19.21 0.86 -4.13
N SER A 39 18.53 0.70 -5.27
CA SER A 39 18.90 1.40 -6.52
C SER A 39 18.73 2.92 -6.46
N ILE A 40 17.96 3.42 -5.50
CA ILE A 40 17.71 4.86 -5.24
C ILE A 40 18.36 5.34 -3.93
N GLY A 41 19.26 4.51 -3.34
CA GLY A 41 20.01 4.86 -2.15
C GLY A 41 19.20 4.86 -0.84
N ILE A 42 18.06 4.18 -0.81
CA ILE A 42 17.23 4.00 0.38
C ILE A 42 17.44 2.57 0.90
N THR A 43 17.98 2.45 2.12
CA THR A 43 18.28 1.15 2.74
C THR A 43 17.41 0.81 3.94
N LYS A 44 16.71 1.81 4.51
CA LYS A 44 15.89 1.64 5.72
C LYS A 44 14.58 2.42 5.59
N VAL A 45 13.49 1.70 5.41
CA VAL A 45 12.12 2.22 5.55
C VAL A 45 11.28 1.20 6.32
N THR A 46 10.27 1.66 7.07
CA THR A 46 9.42 0.77 7.89
C THR A 46 8.70 -0.27 7.03
N SER A 47 8.27 0.10 5.82
CA SER A 47 7.60 -0.81 4.89
C SER A 47 8.51 -1.89 4.28
N SER A 48 9.84 -1.84 4.46
CA SER A 48 10.76 -2.88 3.97
C SER A 48 11.08 -3.98 4.98
N LYS A 49 10.55 -3.91 6.19
CA LYS A 49 10.66 -4.98 7.18
C LYS A 49 9.94 -6.24 6.68
N HIS A 50 10.32 -7.42 7.18
CA HIS A 50 9.80 -8.71 6.71
C HIS A 50 8.68 -9.27 7.59
N GLU A 51 8.51 -8.75 8.81
CA GLU A 51 7.57 -9.27 9.81
C GLU A 51 6.11 -9.25 9.34
N TRP A 52 5.77 -8.37 8.40
CA TRP A 52 4.43 -8.31 7.82
C TRP A 52 4.03 -9.57 7.05
N MET A 53 4.99 -10.40 6.60
CA MET A 53 4.71 -11.64 5.87
C MET A 53 3.94 -12.64 6.74
N SER A 54 4.17 -12.62 8.05
CA SER A 54 3.46 -13.42 9.05
C SER A 54 2.23 -12.70 9.65
N ASN A 55 1.95 -11.46 9.25
CA ASN A 55 0.81 -10.70 9.76
C ASN A 55 -0.48 -11.13 9.05
N PRO A 56 -1.45 -11.73 9.76
CA PRO A 56 -2.71 -12.14 9.16
C PRO A 56 -3.58 -10.95 8.68
N ALA A 57 -3.24 -9.73 9.07
CA ALA A 57 -3.90 -8.50 8.68
C ALA A 57 -3.17 -7.75 7.54
N ALA A 58 -2.23 -8.41 6.85
CA ALA A 58 -1.54 -7.87 5.69
C ALA A 58 -2.07 -8.51 4.40
N PHE A 59 -2.44 -7.67 3.44
CA PHE A 59 -2.89 -8.05 2.11
C PHE A 59 -1.91 -7.52 1.08
N VAL A 60 -1.54 -8.37 0.13
CA VAL A 60 -0.47 -8.10 -0.84
C VAL A 60 -1.07 -8.02 -2.23
N LEU A 61 -0.61 -7.04 -2.99
CA LEU A 61 -0.83 -6.98 -4.43
C LEU A 61 0.54 -7.10 -5.11
N ILE A 62 0.63 -8.00 -6.08
CA ILE A 62 1.82 -8.13 -6.92
C ILE A 62 1.45 -8.01 -8.39
N VAL A 63 2.38 -7.45 -9.16
CA VAL A 63 2.34 -7.47 -10.61
C VAL A 63 3.42 -8.40 -11.10
N GLU A 64 3.02 -9.44 -11.82
CA GLU A 64 3.88 -10.54 -12.20
C GLU A 64 3.71 -10.92 -13.69
N SER A 65 4.65 -11.67 -14.23
CA SER A 65 4.49 -12.35 -15.52
C SER A 65 3.36 -13.38 -15.46
N LEU A 66 2.77 -13.74 -16.60
CA LEU A 66 1.68 -14.71 -16.63
C LEU A 66 2.10 -16.10 -16.12
N ASP A 67 3.36 -16.47 -16.31
CA ASP A 67 3.97 -17.72 -15.84
C ASP A 67 4.42 -17.65 -14.36
N ARG A 68 4.29 -16.49 -13.69
CA ARG A 68 4.68 -16.22 -12.30
C ARG A 68 6.18 -16.32 -12.01
N THR A 69 7.02 -16.27 -13.02
CA THR A 69 8.47 -16.35 -12.81
C THR A 69 9.13 -15.02 -12.50
N HIS A 70 8.46 -13.89 -12.79
CA HIS A 70 8.97 -12.55 -12.58
C HIS A 70 7.95 -11.67 -11.88
N VAL A 71 8.39 -10.92 -10.86
CA VAL A 71 7.59 -9.89 -10.18
C VAL A 71 8.09 -8.52 -10.61
N TYR A 72 7.20 -7.70 -11.15
CA TYR A 72 7.49 -6.39 -11.70
C TYR A 72 7.14 -5.23 -10.77
N GLY A 73 6.30 -5.47 -9.77
CA GLY A 73 5.89 -4.44 -8.84
C GLY A 73 4.94 -4.98 -7.78
N GLY A 74 4.64 -4.14 -6.81
CA GLY A 74 3.70 -4.53 -5.77
C GLY A 74 3.34 -3.38 -4.83
N ALA A 75 2.32 -3.64 -4.02
CA ALA A 75 1.87 -2.82 -2.91
C ALA A 75 1.28 -3.72 -1.82
N ARG A 76 1.10 -3.17 -0.63
CA ARG A 76 0.42 -3.86 0.46
C ARG A 76 -0.67 -2.98 1.04
N VAL A 77 -1.71 -3.63 1.57
CA VAL A 77 -2.70 -3.04 2.45
C VAL A 77 -2.53 -3.70 3.81
N ASN A 78 -2.00 -2.97 4.77
CA ASN A 78 -1.90 -3.40 6.16
C ASN A 78 -3.11 -2.89 6.91
N VAL A 79 -3.85 -3.76 7.60
CA VAL A 79 -5.04 -3.38 8.37
C VAL A 79 -4.63 -3.03 9.80
N ALA A 80 -5.12 -1.93 10.33
CA ALA A 80 -4.89 -1.53 11.70
C ALA A 80 -5.52 -2.54 12.67
N GLY A 81 -4.82 -2.85 13.76
CA GLY A 81 -5.27 -3.84 14.74
C GLY A 81 -4.78 -5.26 14.49
N GLY A 82 -3.93 -5.47 13.48
CA GLY A 82 -3.19 -6.72 13.31
C GLY A 82 -2.15 -6.94 14.42
N SER A 83 -1.22 -7.86 14.19
CA SER A 83 -0.14 -8.14 15.15
C SER A 83 0.93 -7.05 15.26
N GLN A 84 0.88 -6.04 14.40
CA GLN A 84 1.89 -4.99 14.24
C GLN A 84 1.21 -3.63 14.06
N LEU A 85 1.92 -2.57 14.42
CA LEU A 85 1.55 -1.20 14.06
C LEU A 85 1.52 -1.03 12.54
N LEU A 86 0.76 -0.06 12.06
CA LEU A 86 0.85 0.36 10.66
C LEU A 86 2.24 0.95 10.37
N PRO A 87 2.80 0.77 9.17
CA PRO A 87 4.07 1.36 8.79
C PRO A 87 4.16 2.88 9.01
N ILE A 88 3.07 3.63 8.82
CA ILE A 88 3.01 5.06 9.11
C ILE A 88 3.16 5.35 10.62
N GLU A 89 2.57 4.52 11.49
CA GLU A 89 2.73 4.65 12.95
C GLU A 89 4.18 4.41 13.37
N GLU A 90 4.81 3.38 12.80
CA GLU A 90 6.23 3.08 13.05
C GLU A 90 7.17 4.18 12.51
N ALA A 91 6.83 4.76 11.35
CA ALA A 91 7.65 5.77 10.70
C ALA A 91 7.59 7.13 11.40
N THR A 92 6.42 7.51 11.91
CA THR A 92 6.14 8.88 12.35
C THR A 92 5.84 9.00 13.83
N GLY A 93 5.50 7.91 14.52
CA GLY A 93 5.06 7.95 15.92
C GLY A 93 6.10 8.47 16.92
N MET A 94 7.39 8.31 16.63
CA MET A 94 8.46 8.91 17.42
C MET A 94 8.70 10.39 17.11
N LEU A 95 8.17 10.89 15.99
CA LEU A 95 8.25 12.29 15.58
C LEU A 95 7.01 13.07 16.04
N ASP A 96 5.83 12.42 15.98
CA ASP A 96 4.57 12.95 16.49
C ASP A 96 3.66 11.79 16.91
N ASP A 97 3.49 11.60 18.20
CA ASP A 97 2.71 10.49 18.81
C ASP A 97 1.20 10.59 18.59
N LYS A 98 0.70 11.74 18.11
CA LYS A 98 -0.71 11.92 17.73
C LYS A 98 -1.17 10.90 16.68
N ILE A 99 -0.23 10.38 15.85
CA ILE A 99 -0.55 9.36 14.84
C ILE A 99 -1.22 8.12 15.47
N TYR A 100 -0.79 7.70 16.65
CA TYR A 100 -1.38 6.54 17.33
C TYR A 100 -2.87 6.75 17.67
N ASN A 101 -3.22 7.92 18.19
CA ASN A 101 -4.61 8.25 18.48
C ASN A 101 -5.43 8.43 17.20
N LEU A 102 -4.83 9.00 16.16
CA LEU A 102 -5.48 9.19 14.87
C LEU A 102 -5.83 7.83 14.24
N VAL A 103 -4.86 6.92 14.13
CA VAL A 103 -5.09 5.55 13.62
C VAL A 103 -6.10 4.80 14.47
N LYS A 104 -6.00 4.89 15.80
CA LYS A 104 -6.95 4.25 16.73
C LYS A 104 -8.39 4.72 16.53
N THR A 105 -8.59 6.01 16.23
CA THR A 105 -9.92 6.56 15.94
C THR A 105 -10.51 5.94 14.68
N TYR A 106 -9.76 5.92 13.59
CA TYR A 106 -10.22 5.33 12.32
C TYR A 106 -10.34 3.79 12.38
N ALA A 107 -9.52 3.13 13.21
CA ALA A 107 -9.56 1.68 13.38
C ALA A 107 -10.90 1.18 13.97
N GLN A 108 -11.65 2.02 14.66
CA GLN A 108 -12.98 1.65 15.22
C GLN A 108 -13.98 1.25 14.14
N GLU A 109 -13.86 1.83 12.94
CA GLU A 109 -14.71 1.53 11.78
C GLU A 109 -13.97 0.75 10.68
N GLY A 110 -12.73 0.37 10.93
CA GLY A 110 -11.88 -0.34 10.00
C GLY A 110 -11.05 0.58 9.12
N THR A 111 -9.76 0.65 9.42
CA THR A 111 -8.78 1.39 8.63
C THR A 111 -7.55 0.53 8.34
N GLY A 112 -6.76 0.97 7.39
CA GLY A 112 -5.49 0.36 7.03
C GLY A 112 -4.55 1.35 6.39
N GLU A 113 -3.43 0.87 5.88
CA GLU A 113 -2.45 1.69 5.16
C GLU A 113 -2.07 1.01 3.85
N ILE A 114 -2.11 1.78 2.75
CA ILE A 114 -1.44 1.37 1.51
C ILE A 114 0.02 1.77 1.61
N CYS A 115 0.90 0.78 1.60
CA CYS A 115 2.33 0.97 1.77
C CYS A 115 3.15 0.06 0.85
N GLY A 116 4.47 0.28 0.83
CA GLY A 116 5.41 -0.55 0.06
C GLY A 116 5.12 -0.57 -1.43
N LEU A 117 4.64 0.53 -2.00
CA LEU A 117 4.37 0.67 -3.44
C LEU A 117 5.69 0.76 -4.21
N TRP A 118 5.89 -0.15 -5.15
CA TRP A 118 7.10 -0.19 -5.96
C TRP A 118 6.87 -0.78 -7.36
N ASN A 119 7.77 -0.51 -8.28
CA ASN A 119 7.86 -1.19 -9.57
C ASN A 119 9.31 -1.31 -10.04
N SER A 120 9.58 -2.35 -10.82
CA SER A 120 10.86 -2.52 -11.51
C SER A 120 11.04 -1.49 -12.61
N ARG A 121 12.30 -1.26 -13.00
CA ARG A 121 12.63 -0.37 -14.14
C ARG A 121 12.10 -0.90 -15.47
N GLU A 122 11.91 -2.21 -15.60
CA GLU A 122 11.46 -2.89 -16.82
C GLU A 122 10.08 -2.41 -17.27
N ILE A 123 9.18 -2.11 -16.31
CA ILE A 123 7.81 -1.65 -16.56
C ILE A 123 7.60 -0.17 -16.19
N ALA A 124 8.68 0.59 -16.08
CA ALA A 124 8.59 2.01 -15.76
C ALA A 124 7.80 2.79 -16.82
N GLY A 125 6.87 3.62 -16.36
CA GLY A 125 6.03 4.45 -17.21
C GLY A 125 4.78 3.77 -17.78
N TYR A 126 4.52 2.49 -17.45
CA TYR A 126 3.28 1.80 -17.81
C TYR A 126 2.16 1.95 -16.75
N GLY A 127 2.42 2.66 -15.66
CA GLY A 127 1.43 2.87 -14.59
C GLY A 127 1.28 1.71 -13.60
N ILE A 128 2.00 0.62 -13.81
CA ILE A 128 1.88 -0.61 -13.00
C ILE A 128 2.24 -0.37 -11.54
N GLY A 129 3.41 0.24 -11.29
CA GLY A 129 3.86 0.55 -9.92
C GLY A 129 3.33 1.88 -9.40
N SER A 130 2.26 2.38 -9.95
CA SER A 130 1.66 3.65 -9.57
C SER A 130 0.14 3.58 -9.62
N ILE A 131 -0.51 4.23 -10.58
CA ILE A 131 -1.96 4.41 -10.57
C ILE A 131 -2.75 3.10 -10.62
N PHE A 132 -2.37 2.13 -11.46
CA PHE A 132 -3.14 0.88 -11.58
C PHE A 132 -3.05 0.02 -10.33
N LEU A 133 -1.87 -0.04 -9.71
CA LEU A 133 -1.68 -0.76 -8.45
C LEU A 133 -2.39 -0.06 -7.29
N THR A 134 -2.40 1.29 -7.27
CA THR A 134 -3.11 2.07 -6.26
C THR A 134 -4.63 1.90 -6.40
N ARG A 135 -5.18 1.96 -7.62
CA ARG A 135 -6.61 1.67 -7.87
C ARG A 135 -6.99 0.27 -7.39
N ALA A 136 -6.16 -0.73 -7.70
CA ALA A 136 -6.40 -2.10 -7.26
C ALA A 136 -6.34 -2.24 -5.73
N ALA A 137 -5.39 -1.57 -5.05
CA ALA A 137 -5.29 -1.57 -3.59
C ALA A 137 -6.52 -0.92 -2.92
N VAL A 138 -7.01 0.20 -3.46
CA VAL A 138 -8.26 0.82 -2.99
C VAL A 138 -9.47 -0.08 -3.31
N ALA A 139 -9.47 -0.77 -4.44
CA ALA A 139 -10.57 -1.67 -4.80
C ALA A 139 -10.66 -2.86 -3.83
N ILE A 140 -9.54 -3.53 -3.52
CA ILE A 140 -9.56 -4.69 -2.59
C ILE A 140 -9.90 -4.29 -1.15
N SER A 141 -9.69 -3.04 -0.77
CA SER A 141 -9.99 -2.57 0.59
C SER A 141 -11.46 -2.70 0.95
N SER A 142 -12.37 -2.64 -0.04
CA SER A 142 -13.79 -2.93 0.17
C SER A 142 -14.07 -4.41 0.46
N GLN A 143 -13.31 -5.35 -0.15
CA GLN A 143 -13.42 -6.78 0.16
C GLN A 143 -12.96 -7.07 1.59
N ILE A 144 -12.00 -6.31 2.11
CA ILE A 144 -11.46 -6.44 3.46
C ILE A 144 -12.40 -5.77 4.49
N GLY A 145 -13.33 -4.92 4.04
CA GLY A 145 -14.30 -4.19 4.88
C GLY A 145 -13.76 -2.86 5.42
N LEU A 146 -12.70 -2.30 4.86
CA LEU A 146 -12.15 -1.03 5.31
C LEU A 146 -13.01 0.15 4.86
N THR A 147 -13.13 1.14 5.74
CA THR A 147 -13.83 2.41 5.48
C THR A 147 -12.88 3.56 5.16
N SER A 148 -11.64 3.46 5.61
CA SER A 148 -10.61 4.48 5.41
C SER A 148 -9.23 3.86 5.18
N LEU A 149 -8.31 4.66 4.60
CA LEU A 149 -6.94 4.22 4.30
C LEU A 149 -5.94 5.35 4.54
N PHE A 150 -4.88 5.05 5.26
CA PHE A 150 -3.69 5.90 5.37
C PHE A 150 -2.70 5.61 4.24
N ALA A 151 -1.84 6.59 3.97
CA ALA A 151 -0.62 6.43 3.17
C ALA A 151 0.42 7.45 3.60
N LEU A 152 1.69 7.04 3.65
CA LEU A 152 2.82 7.95 3.81
C LEU A 152 3.50 8.11 2.46
N CYS A 153 3.28 9.25 1.82
CA CYS A 153 3.61 9.50 0.42
C CYS A 153 4.92 10.25 0.25
N ALA A 154 5.78 9.76 -0.65
CA ALA A 154 6.86 10.59 -1.20
C ALA A 154 6.27 11.73 -2.07
N PRO A 155 6.98 12.86 -2.28
CA PRO A 155 6.44 14.02 -2.99
C PRO A 155 5.85 13.69 -4.37
N TYR A 156 6.48 12.77 -5.11
CA TYR A 156 6.04 12.38 -6.45
C TYR A 156 4.83 11.43 -6.47
N THR A 157 4.39 10.90 -5.31
CA THR A 157 3.22 10.03 -5.20
C THR A 157 1.98 10.73 -4.64
N VAL A 158 2.12 11.96 -4.08
CA VAL A 158 1.01 12.72 -3.49
C VAL A 158 -0.11 12.96 -4.51
N SER A 159 0.23 13.46 -5.70
CA SER A 159 -0.77 13.75 -6.74
C SER A 159 -1.52 12.49 -7.19
N MET A 160 -0.84 11.35 -7.26
CA MET A 160 -1.46 10.07 -7.58
C MET A 160 -2.41 9.61 -6.47
N ALA A 161 -2.03 9.76 -5.20
CA ALA A 161 -2.91 9.47 -4.08
C ALA A 161 -4.18 10.34 -4.10
N GLN A 162 -4.04 11.64 -4.44
CA GLN A 162 -5.18 12.54 -4.61
C GLN A 162 -6.15 12.09 -5.70
N LEU A 163 -5.66 11.54 -6.81
CA LEU A 163 -6.53 11.04 -7.89
C LEU A 163 -7.49 9.93 -7.40
N VAL A 164 -7.07 9.09 -6.47
CA VAL A 164 -7.92 8.03 -5.90
C VAL A 164 -8.67 8.47 -4.64
N GLY A 165 -8.62 9.75 -4.28
CA GLY A 165 -9.45 10.35 -3.23
C GLY A 165 -8.76 10.58 -1.89
N TYR A 166 -7.43 10.41 -1.79
CA TYR A 166 -6.70 10.79 -0.59
C TYR A 166 -6.63 12.33 -0.43
N GLU A 167 -6.73 12.77 0.79
CA GLU A 167 -6.54 14.15 1.22
C GLU A 167 -5.33 14.25 2.15
N LEU A 168 -4.70 15.42 2.20
CA LEU A 168 -3.65 15.71 3.17
C LEU A 168 -4.21 15.55 4.59
N GLU A 169 -3.46 14.91 5.49
CA GLU A 169 -3.79 14.82 6.90
C GLU A 169 -2.94 15.81 7.71
N PRO A 170 -3.40 17.05 7.91
CA PRO A 170 -2.59 18.11 8.47
C PRO A 170 -2.47 18.09 10.00
N SER A 171 -3.22 17.22 10.69
CA SER A 171 -3.27 17.19 12.16
C SER A 171 -2.02 16.62 12.81
N ILE A 172 -1.14 15.97 12.03
CA ILE A 172 0.09 15.33 12.48
C ILE A 172 1.32 15.91 11.77
N GLY A 173 2.48 15.84 12.43
CA GLY A 173 3.74 16.36 11.90
C GLY A 173 3.70 17.88 11.67
N ASN A 174 4.48 18.34 10.70
CA ASN A 174 4.45 19.74 10.27
C ASN A 174 3.40 19.88 9.15
N ASN A 175 2.13 20.14 9.52
CA ASN A 175 1.00 20.21 8.60
C ASN A 175 0.93 18.99 7.65
N GLY A 176 1.01 17.80 8.21
CA GLY A 176 0.96 16.54 7.46
C GLY A 176 2.29 16.09 6.86
N THR A 177 3.40 16.78 7.12
CA THR A 177 4.69 16.42 6.56
C THR A 177 5.71 16.02 7.61
N PHE A 178 6.62 15.14 7.22
CA PHE A 178 7.70 14.60 8.05
C PHE A 178 8.99 14.52 7.24
N TYR A 179 10.14 14.72 7.88
CA TYR A 179 11.43 14.34 7.32
C TYR A 179 11.63 12.84 7.50
N TYR A 180 11.38 12.07 6.44
CA TYR A 180 11.42 10.61 6.47
C TYR A 180 11.65 10.05 5.06
N PRO A 181 12.43 8.98 4.87
CA PRO A 181 13.24 8.25 5.88
C PRO A 181 14.58 8.93 6.21
N LYS A 182 14.87 10.08 5.61
CA LYS A 182 16.09 10.88 5.81
C LYS A 182 15.72 12.36 5.98
N LEU A 183 16.64 13.16 6.52
CA LEU A 183 16.43 14.60 6.76
C LEU A 183 16.27 15.45 5.47
N ASP A 184 16.67 14.93 4.33
CA ASP A 184 16.53 15.55 3.01
C ASP A 184 15.31 15.06 2.22
N LEU A 185 14.53 14.14 2.77
CA LEU A 185 13.34 13.62 2.14
C LEU A 185 12.08 13.97 2.95
N ILE A 186 11.10 14.50 2.27
CA ILE A 186 9.80 14.83 2.87
C ILE A 186 8.82 13.71 2.54
N ALA A 187 8.18 13.17 3.58
CA ALA A 187 7.03 12.28 3.44
C ALA A 187 5.77 13.04 3.85
N THR A 188 4.67 12.82 3.13
CA THR A 188 3.37 13.46 3.35
C THR A 188 2.37 12.43 3.84
N ALA A 189 1.76 12.68 4.99
CA ALA A 189 0.67 11.86 5.51
C ALA A 189 -0.61 12.16 4.75
N MET A 190 -1.20 11.13 4.16
CA MET A 190 -2.42 11.21 3.38
C MET A 190 -3.46 10.27 3.97
N LEU A 191 -4.73 10.66 3.89
CA LEU A 191 -5.86 9.90 4.40
C LEU A 191 -7.01 9.88 3.38
N LEU A 192 -7.39 8.69 2.95
CA LEU A 192 -8.64 8.43 2.23
C LEU A 192 -9.72 8.10 3.26
N LYS A 193 -10.62 9.06 3.51
CA LYS A 193 -11.66 8.97 4.57
C LYS A 193 -12.89 8.18 4.16
N ASP A 194 -13.08 8.00 2.86
CA ASP A 194 -14.28 7.37 2.30
C ASP A 194 -13.88 6.38 1.20
N VAL A 195 -13.48 5.19 1.64
CA VAL A 195 -13.19 4.07 0.73
C VAL A 195 -14.47 3.61 0.02
N THR A 196 -15.64 3.74 0.64
CA THR A 196 -16.90 3.19 0.13
C THR A 196 -17.38 3.92 -1.11
N THR A 197 -17.61 5.22 -1.00
CA THR A 197 -18.19 6.01 -2.11
C THR A 197 -17.17 6.72 -2.97
N LEU A 198 -15.91 6.83 -2.48
CA LEU A 198 -14.81 7.52 -3.17
C LEU A 198 -15.20 8.94 -3.59
N SER A 199 -15.86 9.67 -2.66
CA SER A 199 -16.47 10.98 -2.91
C SER A 199 -15.45 12.05 -3.34
N LYS A 200 -14.16 11.89 -3.02
CA LYS A 200 -13.06 12.80 -3.35
C LYS A 200 -12.18 12.33 -4.51
N ALA A 201 -12.42 11.12 -5.02
CA ALA A 201 -11.63 10.60 -6.13
C ALA A 201 -12.00 11.31 -7.46
N ALA A 202 -11.02 11.42 -8.34
CA ALA A 202 -11.26 11.86 -9.70
C ALA A 202 -12.20 10.86 -10.41
N TYR A 203 -13.06 11.36 -11.29
CA TYR A 203 -14.14 10.55 -11.91
C TYR A 203 -13.61 9.26 -12.55
N GLU A 204 -12.57 9.37 -13.38
CA GLU A 204 -11.99 8.22 -14.09
C GLU A 204 -11.40 7.18 -13.12
N ASP A 205 -10.75 7.63 -12.04
CA ASP A 205 -10.15 6.76 -11.03
C ASP A 205 -11.23 6.07 -10.19
N LYS A 206 -12.29 6.80 -9.83
CA LYS A 206 -13.46 6.26 -9.15
C LYS A 206 -14.11 5.15 -9.98
N GLU A 207 -14.43 5.42 -11.25
CA GLU A 207 -15.05 4.44 -12.14
C GLU A 207 -14.17 3.20 -12.33
N ALA A 208 -12.85 3.39 -12.47
CA ALA A 208 -11.91 2.28 -12.58
C ALA A 208 -11.90 1.41 -11.31
N ILE A 209 -11.90 2.03 -10.11
CA ILE A 209 -11.95 1.33 -8.83
C ILE A 209 -13.27 0.57 -8.67
N LEU A 210 -14.41 1.21 -8.94
CA LEU A 210 -15.73 0.59 -8.85
C LEU A 210 -15.85 -0.60 -9.81
N SER A 211 -15.37 -0.45 -11.04
CA SER A 211 -15.33 -1.54 -12.01
C SER A 211 -14.49 -2.74 -11.54
N LEU A 212 -13.38 -2.52 -10.82
CA LEU A 212 -12.58 -3.61 -10.23
C LEU A 212 -13.27 -4.26 -9.02
N ARG A 213 -14.11 -3.53 -8.29
CA ARG A 213 -14.94 -4.10 -7.20
C ARG A 213 -16.01 -5.03 -7.74
N GLU A 214 -16.68 -4.60 -8.83
CA GLU A 214 -17.72 -5.41 -9.48
C GLU A 214 -17.13 -6.64 -10.17
N ASN A 215 -15.97 -6.48 -10.80
CA ASN A 215 -15.31 -7.52 -11.58
C ASN A 215 -13.84 -7.65 -11.17
N PRO A 216 -13.54 -8.28 -10.01
CA PRO A 216 -12.18 -8.37 -9.50
C PRO A 216 -11.25 -9.25 -10.35
N ASN A 217 -11.83 -10.10 -11.21
CA ASN A 217 -11.10 -10.99 -12.10
C ASN A 217 -11.45 -10.63 -13.55
N ILE A 218 -10.73 -9.67 -14.13
CA ILE A 218 -11.01 -9.14 -15.46
C ILE A 218 -9.71 -8.87 -16.22
N ILE A 219 -9.76 -8.99 -17.57
CA ILE A 219 -8.67 -8.58 -18.44
C ILE A 219 -8.98 -7.21 -19.00
N LYS A 220 -8.10 -6.26 -18.80
CA LYS A 220 -8.23 -4.89 -19.35
C LYS A 220 -6.98 -4.46 -20.08
N THR A 221 -7.17 -3.74 -21.18
CA THR A 221 -6.10 -2.93 -21.77
C THR A 221 -6.13 -1.56 -21.12
N GLU A 222 -5.13 -1.28 -20.31
CA GLU A 222 -4.97 -0.01 -19.62
C GLU A 222 -4.09 0.95 -20.45
N ASN A 223 -4.40 2.23 -20.34
CA ASN A 223 -3.66 3.28 -21.04
C ASN A 223 -3.15 4.29 -20.02
N LEU A 224 -1.84 4.59 -20.09
CA LEU A 224 -1.25 5.69 -19.35
C LEU A 224 -0.41 6.54 -20.29
N ARG A 225 -0.84 7.78 -20.53
CA ARG A 225 -0.23 8.65 -21.55
C ARG A 225 -0.27 7.94 -22.90
N ASN A 226 0.91 7.70 -23.51
CA ASN A 226 1.02 7.06 -24.84
C ASN A 226 1.40 5.56 -24.75
N LYS A 227 1.34 4.97 -23.54
CA LYS A 227 1.68 3.56 -23.32
C LYS A 227 0.42 2.74 -23.06
N LYS A 228 0.37 1.57 -23.69
CA LYS A 228 -0.70 0.58 -23.50
C LYS A 228 -0.12 -0.67 -22.87
N ILE A 229 -0.90 -1.25 -21.92
CA ILE A 229 -0.55 -2.51 -21.27
C ILE A 229 -1.80 -3.34 -21.07
N GLU A 230 -1.71 -4.64 -21.26
CA GLU A 230 -2.77 -5.57 -20.89
C GLU A 230 -2.53 -6.07 -19.48
N ILE A 231 -3.53 -5.88 -18.62
CA ILE A 231 -3.48 -6.34 -17.24
C ILE A 231 -4.56 -7.40 -17.03
N HIS A 232 -4.13 -8.59 -16.64
CA HIS A 232 -5.01 -9.64 -16.14
C HIS A 232 -5.19 -9.42 -14.63
N TYR A 233 -6.26 -8.73 -14.27
CA TYR A 233 -6.60 -8.52 -12.86
C TYR A 233 -7.13 -9.81 -12.26
N ASN A 234 -6.54 -10.22 -11.17
CA ASN A 234 -6.96 -11.31 -10.28
C ASN A 234 -6.97 -10.75 -8.85
N THR A 235 -7.86 -9.79 -8.60
CA THR A 235 -7.93 -9.04 -7.35
C THR A 235 -9.00 -9.56 -6.39
N GLY A 236 -9.75 -10.59 -6.75
CA GLY A 236 -10.55 -11.36 -5.81
C GLY A 236 -9.64 -12.08 -4.82
N ILE A 237 -9.72 -11.70 -3.54
CA ILE A 237 -8.83 -12.26 -2.50
C ILE A 237 -9.25 -13.70 -2.17
N PRO A 238 -8.35 -14.69 -2.35
CA PRO A 238 -8.67 -16.09 -1.99
C PRO A 238 -8.88 -16.25 -0.48
N ASN A 239 -9.71 -17.24 -0.10
CA ASN A 239 -9.94 -17.65 1.30
C ASN A 239 -10.36 -16.48 2.23
N LEU A 240 -11.09 -15.50 1.70
CA LEU A 240 -11.52 -14.33 2.47
C LEU A 240 -12.53 -14.69 3.59
N SER A 241 -13.15 -15.88 3.53
CA SER A 241 -13.98 -16.41 4.61
C SER A 241 -13.20 -16.66 5.92
N GLU A 242 -11.89 -16.78 5.85
CA GLU A 242 -10.99 -16.92 7.02
C GLU A 242 -10.57 -15.55 7.60
N TRP A 243 -11.04 -14.44 7.00
CA TRP A 243 -10.74 -13.09 7.43
C TRP A 243 -11.91 -12.50 8.21
N SER A 244 -11.60 -11.84 9.32
CA SER A 244 -12.56 -11.10 10.13
C SER A 244 -12.00 -9.74 10.53
N LEU A 245 -12.51 -8.68 9.91
CA LEU A 245 -12.17 -7.31 10.29
C LEU A 245 -12.55 -7.03 11.75
N LYS A 246 -13.71 -7.53 12.20
CA LYS A 246 -14.19 -7.34 13.58
C LYS A 246 -13.22 -7.92 14.61
N GLU A 247 -12.66 -9.09 14.36
CA GLU A 247 -11.66 -9.69 15.26
C GLU A 247 -10.37 -8.85 15.27
N THR A 248 -9.95 -8.36 14.10
CA THR A 248 -8.78 -7.49 13.96
C THR A 248 -8.97 -6.17 14.71
N ILE A 249 -10.14 -5.53 14.62
CA ILE A 249 -10.49 -4.31 15.37
C ILE A 249 -10.46 -4.58 16.88
N ASN A 250 -11.02 -5.70 17.32
CA ASN A 250 -10.99 -6.06 18.74
C ASN A 250 -9.57 -6.26 19.28
N HIS A 251 -8.67 -6.79 18.46
CA HIS A 251 -7.24 -6.90 18.80
C HIS A 251 -6.56 -5.53 18.91
N SER A 252 -6.95 -4.54 18.09
CA SER A 252 -6.37 -3.19 18.13
C SER A 252 -6.52 -2.49 19.47
N GLN A 253 -7.60 -2.79 20.18
CA GLN A 253 -7.86 -2.22 21.52
C GLN A 253 -6.84 -2.68 22.55
N ASN A 254 -6.14 -3.79 22.30
CA ASN A 254 -5.15 -4.38 23.19
C ASN A 254 -3.68 -4.10 22.76
N LEU A 255 -3.45 -3.42 21.63
CA LEU A 255 -2.10 -3.06 21.20
C LEU A 255 -1.49 -2.06 22.17
N LYS A 256 -0.32 -2.40 22.70
CA LYS A 256 0.50 -1.48 23.50
C LYS A 256 1.31 -0.61 22.57
N TYR A 257 0.95 0.65 22.50
CA TYR A 257 1.76 1.64 21.80
C TYR A 257 3.08 1.88 22.53
N PRO A 258 4.19 2.13 21.80
CA PRO A 258 5.46 2.52 22.42
C PRO A 258 5.24 3.76 23.29
N ASN A 259 5.70 3.72 24.54
CA ASN A 259 5.66 4.90 25.39
C ASN A 259 6.81 5.83 24.99
N PRO A 260 6.54 7.05 24.48
CA PRO A 260 7.57 7.99 24.07
C PRO A 260 8.53 8.34 25.21
N ASN A 261 8.12 8.20 26.48
CA ASN A 261 8.94 8.46 27.66
C ASN A 261 9.89 7.29 28.02
N THR A 262 9.78 6.12 27.39
CA THR A 262 10.65 4.97 27.67
C THR A 262 11.95 5.01 26.86
N TYR A 263 12.03 5.80 25.81
CA TYR A 263 13.24 6.02 25.03
C TYR A 263 13.88 7.35 25.39
N GLY A 264 14.33 7.43 26.65
CA GLY A 264 15.25 8.48 27.07
C GLY A 264 16.50 8.44 26.17
N THR A 265 16.83 9.58 25.56
CA THR A 265 18.05 9.96 24.87
C THR A 265 18.24 9.49 23.42
N LYS A 266 18.16 10.51 22.55
CA LYS A 266 18.91 10.70 21.31
C LYS A 266 18.91 9.55 20.30
N ILE A 267 17.95 9.57 19.40
CA ILE A 267 18.19 9.04 18.07
C ILE A 267 19.15 10.02 17.37
N ASN A 268 20.44 9.69 17.38
CA ASN A 268 21.39 10.28 16.45
C ASN A 268 21.03 9.73 15.07
N PHE A 269 20.41 10.55 14.25
CA PHE A 269 20.30 10.33 12.82
C PHE A 269 21.72 10.45 12.23
N LEU A 270 22.37 9.30 12.01
CA LEU A 270 23.55 9.17 11.17
C LEU A 270 23.12 8.75 9.77
#